data_9eaedb47b6f602d22530090b2a1b9a60
#
_entry.id   9eaedb47b6f602d22530090b2a1b9a60
#
_cell.length_a   1.000
_cell.length_b   1.000
_cell.length_c   1.000
_cell.angle_alpha   90.00
_cell.angle_beta   90.00
_cell.angle_gamma   90.00
#
_symmetry.space_group_name_H-M   'P 1'
#
loop_
_entity.id
_entity.type
_entity.pdbx_description
1 polymer ?
#
loop_
_entity_poly.entity_id
_entity_poly.type
_entity_poly.pdbx_seq_one_letter_code
_entity_poly.pdbx_strand_id
1 'polypeptide(L)'
;NFKPYMIKTILWCCIFFIIVPLIIYCLAYIPYLQAPNSQGFKTIIDNQSSMLTYHSKTVLGSEHPFSSRWYEWIIMKRPIWYYSGTITSEVKEGISSFGNPLVWWLGIPAFFYMVYLIFKNRDKNALFLVIAYLAQLVSWIPVTRLTFIYHYFPCVPFIVLMLGYSILNIYNEAKNKKAVMYGAFVYAGLAIVLFAMF
;
A
#
# COMPACT_ATOMS: atom_id res chain seq x y z
N ASN A 1 -26.57 5.20 26.79
CA ASN A 1 -26.02 6.53 26.43
C ASN A 1 -24.86 6.40 25.45
N PHE A 2 -25.17 6.37 24.16
CA PHE A 2 -24.18 6.24 23.08
C PHE A 2 -23.40 7.56 22.86
N LYS A 3 -24.05 8.70 23.00
CA LYS A 3 -23.47 10.04 22.74
C LYS A 3 -22.15 10.36 23.47
N PRO A 4 -22.02 10.16 24.82
CA PRO A 4 -20.76 10.53 25.49
C PRO A 4 -19.57 9.68 25.08
N TYR A 5 -19.79 8.41 24.74
CA TYR A 5 -18.70 7.54 24.22
C TYR A 5 -18.27 7.97 22.84
N MET A 6 -19.20 8.32 21.96
CA MET A 6 -18.90 8.81 20.62
C MET A 6 -18.07 10.10 20.67
N ILE A 7 -18.45 11.08 21.50
CA ILE A 7 -17.71 12.33 21.66
C ILE A 7 -16.29 12.07 22.16
N LYS A 8 -16.13 11.23 23.20
CA LYS A 8 -14.80 10.85 23.70
C LYS A 8 -13.95 10.18 22.62
N THR A 9 -14.52 9.26 21.85
CA THR A 9 -13.81 8.59 20.75
C THR A 9 -13.36 9.58 19.69
N ILE A 10 -14.23 10.51 19.28
CA ILE A 10 -13.89 11.55 18.31
C ILE A 10 -12.75 12.44 18.84
N LEU A 11 -12.82 12.87 20.10
CA LEU A 11 -11.77 13.68 20.72
C LEU A 11 -10.42 12.95 20.72
N TRP A 12 -10.40 11.68 21.11
CA TRP A 12 -9.18 10.87 21.04
C TRP A 12 -8.67 10.69 19.61
N CYS A 13 -9.56 10.47 18.65
CA CYS A 13 -9.20 10.41 17.24
C CYS A 13 -8.56 11.74 16.76
N CYS A 14 -9.14 12.90 17.14
CA CYS A 14 -8.54 14.19 16.81
C CYS A 14 -7.15 14.36 17.43
N ILE A 15 -6.96 13.94 18.68
CA ILE A 15 -5.66 14.02 19.34
C ILE A 15 -4.65 13.13 18.60
N PHE A 16 -4.94 11.83 18.41
CA PHE A 16 -3.97 10.88 17.88
C PHE A 16 -3.76 10.99 16.38
N PHE A 17 -4.76 11.37 15.60
CA PHE A 17 -4.68 11.40 14.14
C PHE A 17 -4.50 12.80 13.55
N ILE A 18 -4.62 13.86 14.33
CA ILE A 18 -4.41 15.23 13.86
C ILE A 18 -3.33 15.91 14.69
N ILE A 19 -3.52 16.05 16.00
CA ILE A 19 -2.63 16.85 16.84
C ILE A 19 -1.25 16.22 16.97
N VAL A 20 -1.18 14.95 17.34
CA VAL A 20 0.09 14.24 17.52
C VAL A 20 0.91 14.16 16.22
N PRO A 21 0.34 13.78 15.05
CA PRO A 21 1.06 13.82 13.78
C PRO A 21 1.55 15.22 13.41
N LEU A 22 0.74 16.25 13.65
CA LEU A 22 1.13 17.64 13.38
C LEU A 22 2.31 18.08 14.25
N ILE A 23 2.30 17.74 15.54
CA ILE A 23 3.42 18.01 16.44
C ILE A 23 4.69 17.28 15.97
N ILE A 24 4.59 15.99 15.67
CA ILE A 24 5.72 15.19 15.16
C ILE A 24 6.26 15.80 13.87
N TYR A 25 5.38 16.20 12.96
CA TYR A 25 5.74 16.84 11.70
C TYR A 25 6.49 18.15 11.95
N CYS A 26 6.01 19.02 12.82
CA CYS A 26 6.70 20.28 13.18
C CYS A 26 8.08 20.02 13.84
N LEU A 27 8.15 19.04 14.74
CA LEU A 27 9.40 18.68 15.40
C LEU A 27 10.43 18.11 14.42
N ALA A 28 9.99 17.38 13.39
CA ALA A 28 10.88 16.85 12.34
C ALA A 28 11.61 17.96 11.54
N TYR A 29 11.08 19.20 11.54
CA TYR A 29 11.76 20.33 10.92
C TYR A 29 12.85 20.98 11.77
N ILE A 30 12.95 20.66 13.06
CA ILE A 30 13.94 21.30 13.95
C ILE A 30 15.38 21.19 13.40
N PRO A 31 15.88 20.01 12.97
CA PRO A 31 17.22 19.92 12.38
C PRO A 31 17.37 20.76 11.10
N TYR A 32 16.31 20.86 10.31
CA TYR A 32 16.31 21.64 9.09
C TYR A 32 16.36 23.15 9.35
N LEU A 33 15.69 23.62 10.40
CA LEU A 33 15.72 25.03 10.84
C LEU A 33 17.09 25.45 11.38
N GLN A 34 17.91 24.49 11.82
CA GLN A 34 19.29 24.74 12.31
C GLN A 34 20.32 24.80 11.16
N ALA A 35 19.91 24.53 9.91
CA ALA A 35 20.79 24.63 8.76
C ALA A 35 21.23 26.08 8.51
N PRO A 36 22.46 26.32 8.02
CA PRO A 36 23.05 27.69 7.87
C PRO A 36 22.21 28.61 6.99
N ASN A 37 21.43 28.09 6.05
CA ASN A 37 20.64 28.87 5.11
C ASN A 37 19.15 28.93 5.49
N SER A 38 18.78 28.55 6.70
CA SER A 38 17.40 28.57 7.15
C SER A 38 16.93 30.00 7.46
N GLN A 39 15.77 30.36 6.94
CA GLN A 39 15.06 31.60 7.27
C GLN A 39 14.00 31.38 8.38
N GLY A 40 14.27 30.42 9.27
CA GLY A 40 13.35 30.07 10.34
C GLY A 40 12.03 29.50 9.81
N PHE A 41 10.92 29.88 10.44
CA PHE A 41 9.59 29.34 10.13
C PHE A 41 9.16 29.57 8.66
N LYS A 42 9.62 30.63 8.03
CA LYS A 42 9.37 30.89 6.61
C LYS A 42 9.89 29.77 5.71
N THR A 43 11.05 29.20 6.04
CA THR A 43 11.63 28.07 5.30
C THR A 43 10.68 26.87 5.25
N ILE A 44 9.95 26.59 6.33
CA ILE A 44 8.97 25.50 6.35
C ILE A 44 7.83 25.79 5.37
N ILE A 45 7.28 27.00 5.39
CA ILE A 45 6.17 27.39 4.51
C ILE A 45 6.60 27.38 3.04
N ASP A 46 7.77 27.92 2.75
CA ASP A 46 8.32 27.96 1.38
C ASP A 46 8.57 26.53 0.85
N ASN A 47 9.02 25.62 1.69
CA ASN A 47 9.18 24.22 1.34
C ASN A 47 7.83 23.54 1.03
N GLN A 48 6.79 23.79 1.85
CA GLN A 48 5.46 23.24 1.56
C GLN A 48 4.95 23.75 0.21
N SER A 49 5.07 25.03 -0.06
CA SER A 49 4.68 25.62 -1.34
C SER A 49 5.48 25.04 -2.50
N SER A 50 6.79 24.89 -2.34
CA SER A 50 7.68 24.29 -3.33
C SER A 50 7.34 22.84 -3.61
N MET A 51 7.09 22.03 -2.57
CA MET A 51 6.68 20.65 -2.69
C MET A 51 5.34 20.51 -3.43
N LEU A 52 4.36 21.35 -3.07
CA LEU A 52 3.07 21.38 -3.76
C LEU A 52 3.22 21.74 -5.24
N THR A 53 4.00 22.76 -5.54
CA THR A 53 4.27 23.21 -6.91
C THR A 53 5.00 22.14 -7.71
N TYR A 54 6.01 21.52 -7.12
CA TYR A 54 6.76 20.43 -7.75
C TYR A 54 5.83 19.26 -8.12
N HIS A 55 5.02 18.80 -7.18
CA HIS A 55 4.13 17.66 -7.42
C HIS A 55 2.92 17.98 -8.30
N SER A 56 2.47 19.22 -8.34
CA SER A 56 1.30 19.61 -9.13
C SER A 56 1.63 20.11 -10.54
N LYS A 57 2.85 20.59 -10.77
CA LYS A 57 3.23 21.23 -12.04
C LYS A 57 4.50 20.64 -12.66
N THR A 58 5.59 20.50 -11.90
CA THR A 58 6.91 20.20 -12.46
C THR A 58 7.03 18.74 -12.92
N VAL A 59 6.36 17.80 -12.25
CA VAL A 59 6.40 16.36 -12.57
C VAL A 59 5.33 15.97 -13.61
N LEU A 60 4.47 16.91 -13.99
CA LEU A 60 3.48 16.67 -15.05
C LEU A 60 4.18 16.61 -16.41
N GLY A 61 3.90 15.53 -17.16
CA GLY A 61 4.45 15.35 -18.51
C GLY A 61 5.86 14.76 -18.57
N SER A 62 6.51 14.50 -17.45
CA SER A 62 7.76 13.74 -17.44
C SER A 62 7.50 12.28 -17.87
N GLU A 63 8.41 11.70 -18.65
CA GLU A 63 8.36 10.29 -19.01
C GLU A 63 9.42 9.51 -18.23
N HIS A 64 9.06 8.32 -17.77
CA HIS A 64 9.99 7.41 -17.13
C HIS A 64 9.69 5.97 -17.57
N PRO A 65 10.69 5.18 -17.99
CA PRO A 65 10.46 3.86 -18.59
C PRO A 65 9.73 2.88 -17.66
N PHE A 66 9.87 3.04 -16.35
CA PHE A 66 9.23 2.19 -15.34
C PHE A 66 8.00 2.84 -14.70
N SER A 67 7.54 3.98 -15.20
CA SER A 67 6.29 4.58 -14.72
C SER A 67 5.10 3.69 -15.05
N SER A 68 4.12 3.65 -14.15
CA SER A 68 2.92 2.84 -14.32
C SER A 68 1.73 3.49 -13.62
N ARG A 69 0.55 3.28 -14.18
CA ARG A 69 -0.70 3.80 -13.65
C ARG A 69 -1.31 2.86 -12.62
N TRP A 70 -2.20 3.38 -11.78
CA TRP A 70 -2.83 2.66 -10.69
C TRP A 70 -3.46 1.30 -11.10
N TYR A 71 -4.07 1.18 -12.27
CA TYR A 71 -4.67 -0.06 -12.76
C TYR A 71 -3.63 -1.08 -13.25
N GLU A 72 -2.44 -0.64 -13.64
CA GLU A 72 -1.34 -1.51 -14.06
C GLU A 72 -0.66 -2.19 -12.85
N TRP A 73 -0.79 -1.59 -11.65
CA TRP A 73 -0.22 -2.15 -10.44
C TRP A 73 -0.92 -3.44 -10.01
N ILE A 74 -2.25 -3.53 -10.23
CA ILE A 74 -3.05 -4.72 -9.88
C ILE A 74 -2.47 -5.98 -10.52
N ILE A 75 -1.98 -5.89 -11.75
CA ILE A 75 -1.40 -7.01 -12.50
C ILE A 75 0.12 -7.05 -12.50
N MET A 76 0.77 -6.14 -11.75
CA MET A 76 2.24 -6.03 -11.68
C MET A 76 2.89 -5.85 -13.07
N LYS A 77 2.30 -5.01 -13.92
CA LYS A 77 2.70 -4.89 -15.33
C LYS A 77 4.10 -4.31 -15.50
N ARG A 78 4.52 -3.36 -14.64
CA ARG A 78 5.82 -2.68 -14.73
C ARG A 78 6.50 -2.64 -13.37
N PRO A 79 7.32 -3.64 -13.03
CA PRO A 79 8.26 -3.56 -11.91
C PRO A 79 9.23 -2.40 -12.10
N ILE A 80 9.76 -1.87 -11.01
CA ILE A 80 10.79 -0.82 -11.06
C ILE A 80 12.16 -1.46 -11.02
N TRP A 81 13.06 -0.91 -11.84
CA TRP A 81 14.48 -1.20 -11.78
C TRP A 81 15.19 0.01 -11.19
N TYR A 82 15.75 -0.14 -9.99
CA TYR A 82 16.40 0.97 -9.27
C TYR A 82 17.86 1.11 -9.58
N TYR A 83 18.54 -0.01 -9.80
CA TYR A 83 19.98 -0.02 -9.99
C TYR A 83 20.38 -1.13 -10.96
N SER A 84 21.40 -0.85 -11.76
CA SER A 84 22.06 -1.81 -12.63
C SER A 84 23.57 -1.57 -12.54
N GLY A 85 24.30 -2.56 -12.08
CA GLY A 85 25.76 -2.57 -12.01
C GLY A 85 26.36 -3.70 -12.86
N THR A 86 27.63 -3.59 -13.17
CA THR A 86 28.40 -4.65 -13.82
C THR A 86 29.54 -5.04 -12.89
N ILE A 87 29.53 -6.28 -12.41
CA ILE A 87 30.59 -6.82 -11.54
C ILE A 87 31.74 -7.32 -12.43
N THR A 88 31.40 -8.06 -13.50
CA THR A 88 32.34 -8.53 -14.53
C THR A 88 31.67 -8.39 -15.89
N SER A 89 32.42 -8.68 -16.98
CA SER A 89 31.85 -8.67 -18.33
C SER A 89 30.64 -9.59 -18.51
N GLU A 90 30.51 -10.62 -17.66
CA GLU A 90 29.44 -11.63 -17.75
C GLU A 90 28.39 -11.52 -16.62
N VAL A 91 28.75 -10.88 -15.50
CA VAL A 91 27.90 -10.81 -14.33
C VAL A 91 27.41 -9.37 -14.12
N LYS A 92 26.10 -9.22 -14.19
CA LYS A 92 25.40 -7.97 -13.88
C LYS A 92 24.66 -8.10 -12.56
N GLU A 93 24.63 -7.03 -11.81
CA GLU A 93 23.80 -6.90 -10.61
C GLU A 93 22.70 -5.88 -10.84
N GLY A 94 21.60 -6.02 -10.11
CA GLY A 94 20.50 -5.09 -10.22
C GLY A 94 19.60 -5.12 -9.00
N ILE A 95 18.96 -4.00 -8.73
CA ILE A 95 17.96 -3.87 -7.68
C ILE A 95 16.63 -3.55 -8.34
N SER A 96 15.66 -4.46 -8.19
CA SER A 96 14.31 -4.26 -8.69
C SER A 96 13.29 -4.31 -7.55
N SER A 97 12.16 -3.64 -7.74
CA SER A 97 11.02 -3.70 -6.82
C SER A 97 9.81 -4.22 -7.55
N PHE A 98 9.28 -5.33 -7.04
CA PHE A 98 8.03 -5.93 -7.48
C PHE A 98 7.40 -6.70 -6.31
N GLY A 99 6.12 -7.03 -6.44
CA GLY A 99 5.42 -7.76 -5.40
C GLY A 99 5.66 -9.28 -5.50
N ASN A 100 5.43 -10.00 -4.40
CA ASN A 100 5.40 -11.46 -4.45
C ASN A 100 4.24 -11.92 -5.36
N PRO A 101 4.51 -12.64 -6.46
CA PRO A 101 3.49 -13.00 -7.45
C PRO A 101 2.32 -13.79 -6.86
N LEU A 102 2.60 -14.72 -5.93
CA LEU A 102 1.54 -15.52 -5.29
C LEU A 102 0.60 -14.65 -4.44
N VAL A 103 1.15 -13.70 -3.71
CA VAL A 103 0.30 -12.77 -2.91
C VAL A 103 -0.45 -11.83 -3.84
N TRP A 104 0.24 -11.28 -4.83
CA TRP A 104 -0.28 -10.23 -5.68
C TRP A 104 -1.41 -10.71 -6.58
N TRP A 105 -1.15 -11.76 -7.35
CA TRP A 105 -2.12 -12.26 -8.31
C TRP A 105 -3.26 -13.04 -7.66
N LEU A 106 -3.01 -13.78 -6.58
CA LEU A 106 -4.09 -14.42 -5.82
C LEU A 106 -4.93 -13.41 -5.03
N GLY A 107 -4.42 -12.21 -4.81
CA GLY A 107 -5.22 -11.09 -4.30
C GLY A 107 -6.41 -10.74 -5.19
N ILE A 108 -6.29 -10.92 -6.51
CA ILE A 108 -7.37 -10.64 -7.46
C ILE A 108 -8.58 -11.56 -7.22
N PRO A 109 -8.46 -12.91 -7.27
CA PRO A 109 -9.59 -13.78 -6.95
C PRO A 109 -10.05 -13.63 -5.49
N ALA A 110 -9.16 -13.32 -4.54
CA ALA A 110 -9.56 -13.06 -3.16
C ALA A 110 -10.46 -11.82 -3.06
N PHE A 111 -10.16 -10.75 -3.78
CA PHE A 111 -11.02 -9.57 -3.85
C PHE A 111 -12.42 -9.92 -4.37
N PHE A 112 -12.51 -10.64 -5.48
CA PHE A 112 -13.80 -11.06 -6.02
C PHE A 112 -14.54 -12.03 -5.09
N TYR A 113 -13.83 -12.87 -4.35
CA TYR A 113 -14.44 -13.71 -3.34
C TYR A 113 -15.00 -12.87 -2.18
N MET A 114 -14.32 -11.80 -1.73
CA MET A 114 -14.90 -10.87 -0.77
C MET A 114 -16.18 -10.23 -1.28
N VAL A 115 -16.18 -9.78 -2.52
CA VAL A 115 -17.39 -9.23 -3.17
C VAL A 115 -18.52 -10.25 -3.17
N TYR A 116 -18.25 -11.52 -3.52
CA TYR A 116 -19.23 -12.60 -3.45
C TYR A 116 -19.79 -12.77 -2.03
N LEU A 117 -18.95 -12.77 -0.98
CA LEU A 117 -19.41 -12.92 0.40
C LEU A 117 -20.30 -11.76 0.86
N ILE A 118 -20.01 -10.53 0.39
CA ILE A 118 -20.84 -9.35 0.68
C ILE A 118 -22.27 -9.57 0.17
N PHE A 119 -22.41 -10.00 -1.08
CA PHE A 119 -23.74 -10.17 -1.68
C PHE A 119 -24.46 -11.42 -1.16
N LYS A 120 -23.77 -12.53 -0.98
CA LYS A 120 -24.36 -13.80 -0.53
C LYS A 120 -24.70 -13.79 0.96
N ASN A 121 -23.76 -13.39 1.80
CA ASN A 121 -23.85 -13.55 3.25
C ASN A 121 -24.05 -12.22 3.98
N ARG A 122 -24.07 -11.09 3.28
CA ARG A 122 -24.02 -9.73 3.86
C ARG A 122 -22.87 -9.57 4.86
N ASP A 123 -21.72 -10.13 4.51
CA ASP A 123 -20.53 -10.18 5.36
C ASP A 123 -19.91 -8.79 5.55
N LYS A 124 -19.99 -8.29 6.78
CA LYS A 124 -19.48 -6.94 7.14
C LYS A 124 -17.95 -6.89 7.17
N ASN A 125 -17.28 -8.00 7.47
CA ASN A 125 -15.81 -8.04 7.49
C ASN A 125 -15.27 -8.01 6.06
N ALA A 126 -15.88 -8.78 5.16
CA ALA A 126 -15.58 -8.71 3.74
C ALA A 126 -15.85 -7.31 3.17
N LEU A 127 -16.96 -6.67 3.54
CA LEU A 127 -17.28 -5.30 3.14
C LEU A 127 -16.22 -4.30 3.63
N PHE A 128 -15.80 -4.41 4.89
CA PHE A 128 -14.75 -3.56 5.44
C PHE A 128 -13.43 -3.70 4.67
N LEU A 129 -12.99 -4.93 4.38
CA LEU A 129 -11.75 -5.18 3.64
C LEU A 129 -11.79 -4.62 2.22
N VAL A 130 -12.93 -4.80 1.52
CA VAL A 130 -13.12 -4.26 0.17
C VAL A 130 -13.10 -2.73 0.19
N ILE A 131 -13.81 -2.09 1.11
CA ILE A 131 -13.82 -0.62 1.23
C ILE A 131 -12.42 -0.10 1.55
N ALA A 132 -11.71 -0.71 2.49
CA ALA A 132 -10.37 -0.30 2.89
C ALA A 132 -9.36 -0.43 1.73
N TYR A 133 -9.40 -1.54 0.98
CA TYR A 133 -8.60 -1.74 -0.21
C TYR A 133 -8.91 -0.69 -1.29
N LEU A 134 -10.19 -0.50 -1.60
CA LEU A 134 -10.62 0.47 -2.63
C LEU A 134 -10.30 1.90 -2.22
N ALA A 135 -10.41 2.26 -0.95
CA ALA A 135 -10.05 3.59 -0.46
C ALA A 135 -8.56 3.92 -0.73
N GLN A 136 -7.67 2.93 -0.64
CA GLN A 136 -6.27 3.10 -0.99
C GLN A 136 -6.07 3.18 -2.52
N LEU A 137 -6.72 2.33 -3.28
CA LEU A 137 -6.52 2.23 -4.72
C LEU A 137 -7.16 3.39 -5.50
N VAL A 138 -8.43 3.71 -5.17
CA VAL A 138 -9.24 4.71 -5.89
C VAL A 138 -8.68 6.13 -5.72
N SER A 139 -8.01 6.41 -4.60
CA SER A 139 -7.35 7.70 -4.36
C SER A 139 -6.29 8.04 -5.42
N TRP A 140 -5.79 7.06 -6.17
CA TRP A 140 -4.82 7.27 -7.25
C TRP A 140 -5.44 7.59 -8.61
N ILE A 141 -6.76 7.47 -8.78
CA ILE A 141 -7.44 7.77 -10.05
C ILE A 141 -7.21 9.23 -10.51
N PRO A 142 -7.37 10.24 -9.63
CA PRO A 142 -7.17 11.64 -10.02
C PRO A 142 -5.69 12.04 -10.16
N VAL A 143 -4.76 11.16 -9.81
CA VAL A 143 -3.33 11.48 -9.83
C VAL A 143 -2.80 11.35 -11.26
N THR A 144 -2.43 12.48 -11.86
CA THR A 144 -1.96 12.59 -13.24
C THR A 144 -0.44 12.63 -13.39
N ARG A 145 0.29 12.84 -12.27
CA ARG A 145 1.75 12.83 -12.26
C ARG A 145 2.33 11.43 -12.44
N LEU A 146 3.64 11.35 -12.65
CA LEU A 146 4.37 10.08 -12.66
C LEU A 146 4.10 9.28 -11.38
N THR A 147 3.69 8.04 -11.58
CA THR A 147 3.47 7.07 -10.50
C THR A 147 4.17 5.76 -10.83
N PHE A 148 4.37 4.94 -9.81
CA PHE A 148 5.13 3.71 -9.89
C PHE A 148 4.48 2.63 -9.02
N ILE A 149 4.83 1.37 -9.25
CA ILE A 149 4.24 0.23 -8.56
C ILE A 149 4.35 0.29 -7.03
N TYR A 150 5.37 0.95 -6.47
CA TYR A 150 5.50 1.07 -5.01
C TYR A 150 4.37 1.88 -4.34
N HIS A 151 3.65 2.70 -5.10
CA HIS A 151 2.46 3.39 -4.59
C HIS A 151 1.30 2.42 -4.29
N TYR A 152 1.36 1.20 -4.79
CA TYR A 152 0.40 0.15 -4.47
C TYR A 152 0.69 -0.55 -3.12
N PHE A 153 1.85 -0.32 -2.52
CA PHE A 153 2.23 -0.97 -1.26
C PHE A 153 1.20 -0.82 -0.13
N PRO A 154 0.53 0.33 0.07
CA PRO A 154 -0.55 0.45 1.07
C PRO A 154 -1.76 -0.47 0.82
N CYS A 155 -1.95 -0.97 -0.39
CA CYS A 155 -3.00 -1.94 -0.71
C CYS A 155 -2.64 -3.37 -0.29
N VAL A 156 -1.34 -3.69 -0.21
CA VAL A 156 -0.85 -5.07 0.04
C VAL A 156 -1.33 -5.66 1.36
N PRO A 157 -1.32 -4.94 2.51
CA PRO A 157 -1.87 -5.47 3.76
C PRO A 157 -3.32 -5.94 3.62
N PHE A 158 -4.15 -5.19 2.89
CA PHE A 158 -5.54 -5.57 2.66
C PHE A 158 -5.67 -6.78 1.75
N ILE A 159 -4.79 -6.93 0.74
CA ILE A 159 -4.73 -8.15 -0.09
C ILE A 159 -4.40 -9.37 0.78
N VAL A 160 -3.40 -9.27 1.64
CA VAL A 160 -3.02 -10.36 2.55
C VAL A 160 -4.17 -10.72 3.49
N LEU A 161 -4.86 -9.73 4.03
CA LEU A 161 -6.02 -9.95 4.88
C LEU A 161 -7.18 -10.61 4.11
N MET A 162 -7.45 -10.18 2.88
CA MET A 162 -8.47 -10.81 2.02
C MET A 162 -8.12 -12.26 1.68
N LEU A 163 -6.85 -12.55 1.40
CA LEU A 163 -6.37 -13.92 1.19
C LEU A 163 -6.56 -14.79 2.45
N GLY A 164 -6.13 -14.30 3.62
CA GLY A 164 -6.31 -15.01 4.87
C GLY A 164 -7.77 -15.25 5.22
N TYR A 165 -8.61 -14.24 5.01
CA TYR A 165 -10.05 -14.34 5.23
C TYR A 165 -10.73 -15.31 4.26
N SER A 166 -10.28 -15.34 3.00
CA SER A 166 -10.74 -16.31 2.00
C SER A 166 -10.41 -17.74 2.42
N ILE A 167 -9.18 -17.98 2.83
CA ILE A 167 -8.72 -19.29 3.31
C ILE A 167 -9.55 -19.73 4.53
N LEU A 168 -9.78 -18.83 5.49
CA LEU A 168 -10.58 -19.11 6.68
C LEU A 168 -12.02 -19.49 6.33
N ASN A 169 -12.68 -18.75 5.42
CA ASN A 169 -14.04 -19.07 5.00
C ASN A 169 -14.10 -20.42 4.26
N ILE A 170 -13.18 -20.66 3.33
CA ILE A 170 -13.09 -21.94 2.61
C ILE A 170 -12.86 -23.11 3.62
N TYR A 171 -11.99 -22.90 4.61
CA TYR A 171 -11.74 -23.88 5.66
C TYR A 171 -13.01 -24.20 6.46
N ASN A 172 -13.79 -23.18 6.84
CA ASN A 172 -15.01 -23.37 7.62
C ASN A 172 -16.10 -24.13 6.85
N GLU A 173 -16.22 -23.90 5.54
CA GLU A 173 -17.22 -24.53 4.67
C GLU A 173 -16.76 -25.89 4.12
N ALA A 174 -15.47 -26.21 4.17
CA ALA A 174 -14.91 -27.41 3.57
C ALA A 174 -15.31 -28.69 4.32
N LYS A 175 -15.67 -29.72 3.56
CA LYS A 175 -15.86 -31.10 4.09
C LYS A 175 -14.52 -31.69 4.59
N ASN A 176 -13.43 -31.45 3.86
CA ASN A 176 -12.09 -31.89 4.22
C ASN A 176 -11.23 -30.70 4.69
N LYS A 177 -11.36 -30.35 5.95
CA LYS A 177 -10.62 -29.24 6.56
C LYS A 177 -9.10 -29.44 6.55
N LYS A 178 -8.65 -30.71 6.65
CA LYS A 178 -7.21 -31.03 6.60
C LYS A 178 -6.60 -30.66 5.23
N ALA A 179 -7.31 -30.99 4.14
CA ALA A 179 -6.84 -30.63 2.79
C ALA A 179 -6.69 -29.12 2.61
N VAL A 180 -7.65 -28.32 3.09
CA VAL A 180 -7.56 -26.85 3.02
C VAL A 180 -6.39 -26.31 3.85
N MET A 181 -6.21 -26.85 5.06
CA MET A 181 -5.10 -26.49 5.95
C MET A 181 -3.74 -26.79 5.29
N TYR A 182 -3.56 -27.99 4.74
CA TYR A 182 -2.33 -28.34 4.01
C TYR A 182 -2.12 -27.45 2.79
N GLY A 183 -3.17 -27.16 2.01
CA GLY A 183 -3.10 -26.23 0.91
C GLY A 183 -2.67 -24.82 1.34
N ALA A 184 -3.17 -24.33 2.46
CA ALA A 184 -2.76 -23.05 3.03
C ALA A 184 -1.28 -23.04 3.47
N PHE A 185 -0.79 -24.11 4.09
CA PHE A 185 0.64 -24.23 4.45
C PHE A 185 1.54 -24.32 3.21
N VAL A 186 1.15 -25.09 2.20
CA VAL A 186 1.88 -25.16 0.92
C VAL A 186 1.94 -23.77 0.26
N TYR A 187 0.81 -23.08 0.20
CA TYR A 187 0.75 -21.72 -0.32
C TYR A 187 1.68 -20.76 0.44
N ALA A 188 1.62 -20.77 1.76
CA ALA A 188 2.49 -19.93 2.59
C ALA A 188 3.98 -20.28 2.39
N GLY A 189 4.31 -21.58 2.34
CA GLY A 189 5.67 -22.04 2.06
C GLY A 189 6.19 -21.56 0.69
N LEU A 190 5.38 -21.68 -0.34
CA LEU A 190 5.75 -21.21 -1.68
C LEU A 190 5.90 -19.67 -1.71
N ALA A 191 5.05 -18.93 -1.01
CA ALA A 191 5.18 -17.47 -0.91
C ALA A 191 6.49 -17.07 -0.20
N ILE A 192 6.89 -17.81 0.86
CA ILE A 192 8.17 -17.59 1.55
C ILE A 192 9.36 -17.91 0.64
N VAL A 193 9.30 -19.03 -0.10
CA VAL A 193 10.36 -19.40 -1.06
C VAL A 193 10.52 -18.32 -2.12
N LEU A 194 9.43 -17.86 -2.72
CA LEU A 194 9.49 -16.77 -3.70
C LEU A 194 10.03 -15.48 -3.09
N PHE A 195 9.69 -15.15 -1.86
CA PHE A 195 10.25 -13.98 -1.18
C PHE A 195 11.75 -14.11 -0.92
N ALA A 196 12.24 -15.32 -0.66
CA ALA A 196 13.67 -15.58 -0.44
C ALA A 196 14.49 -15.63 -1.75
N MET A 197 13.82 -15.84 -2.89
CA MET A 197 14.47 -15.88 -4.22
C MET A 197 14.68 -14.49 -4.81
N PHE A 198 13.93 -13.50 -4.35
CA PHE A 198 13.90 -12.12 -4.86
C PHE A 198 14.31 -11.12 -3.79
#